data_5c7302efe7f85b714b5778e8704823a0
#
_entry.id   5c7302efe7f85b714b5778e8704823a0
#
_cell.length_a   1.000
_cell.length_b   1.000
_cell.length_c   1.000
_cell.angle_alpha   90.00
_cell.angle_beta   90.00
_cell.angle_gamma   90.00
#
_symmetry.space_group_name_H-M   'P 1'
#
loop_
_entity.id
_entity.type
_entity.pdbx_description
1 polymer ?
#
loop_
_entity_poly.entity_id
_entity_poly.type
_entity_poly.pdbx_seq_one_letter_code
_entity_poly.pdbx_strand_id
1 'polypeptide(L)'
;SGMVSWEGFLCALAVGAISASVNLANNIRDIPTDRAAGKQTLAVRLGDDNSRTLFTVLTLFPFFMSIVLSMTTVAALAALVALPLAVASVLKVRGGASGKELIPVLGLNGKTMLAWAVVTAVAFAWFGWSFWGGGMGEAVPYAPLS
;
A
#
# COMPACT_ATOMS: atom_id res chain seq x y z
N SER A 1 16.99 -5.46 18.12
CA SER A 1 17.27 -4.03 18.11
C SER A 1 15.97 -3.25 18.04
N GLY A 2 15.75 -2.31 18.95
CA GLY A 2 14.52 -1.50 19.00
C GLY A 2 14.45 -0.37 17.97
N MET A 3 15.18 -0.47 16.85
CA MET A 3 15.21 0.57 15.82
C MET A 3 14.33 0.15 14.64
N VAL A 4 13.37 1.01 14.29
CA VAL A 4 12.57 0.86 13.07
C VAL A 4 13.44 1.26 11.89
N SER A 5 13.58 0.39 10.89
CA SER A 5 14.29 0.73 9.68
C SER A 5 13.50 1.75 8.85
N TRP A 6 14.20 2.57 8.08
CA TRP A 6 13.57 3.55 7.17
C TRP A 6 12.62 2.88 6.18
N GLU A 7 13.04 1.74 5.62
CA GLU A 7 12.23 0.94 4.71
C GLU A 7 10.95 0.42 5.38
N GLY A 8 11.05 -0.08 6.61
CA GLY A 8 9.91 -0.52 7.40
C GLY A 8 8.92 0.61 7.68
N PHE A 9 9.43 1.80 7.97
CA PHE A 9 8.60 2.99 8.18
C PHE A 9 7.84 3.39 6.90
N LEU A 10 8.51 3.41 5.74
CA LEU A 10 7.87 3.71 4.46
C LEU A 10 6.84 2.66 4.07
N CYS A 11 7.12 1.37 4.31
CA CYS A 11 6.16 0.29 4.09
C CYS A 11 4.92 0.44 4.99
N ALA A 12 5.11 0.81 6.26
CA ALA A 12 4.01 1.05 7.18
C ALA A 12 3.12 2.22 6.73
N LEU A 13 3.72 3.32 6.26
CA LEU A 13 2.99 4.44 5.69
C LEU A 13 2.19 4.03 4.45
N ALA A 14 2.78 3.21 3.57
CA ALA A 14 2.12 2.72 2.37
C ALA A 14 0.90 1.85 2.68
N VAL A 15 1.02 0.89 3.59
CA VAL A 15 -0.10 0.05 4.05
C VAL A 15 -1.18 0.90 4.72
N GLY A 16 -0.78 1.85 5.55
CA GLY A 16 -1.68 2.78 6.20
C GLY A 16 -2.48 3.63 5.20
N ALA A 17 -1.81 4.10 4.14
CA ALA A 17 -2.46 4.88 3.08
C ALA A 17 -3.53 4.06 2.31
N ILE A 18 -3.23 2.81 1.94
CA ILE A 18 -4.22 1.95 1.28
C ILE A 18 -5.39 1.63 2.23
N SER A 19 -5.11 1.32 3.48
CA SER A 19 -6.15 1.08 4.49
C SER A 19 -7.05 2.30 4.69
N ALA A 20 -6.47 3.49 4.72
CA ALA A 20 -7.21 4.75 4.78
C ALA A 20 -8.06 4.97 3.53
N SER A 21 -7.57 4.59 2.34
CA SER A 21 -8.34 4.70 1.09
C SER A 21 -9.57 3.79 1.08
N VAL A 22 -9.48 2.58 1.61
CA VAL A 22 -10.62 1.66 1.76
C VAL A 22 -11.67 2.28 2.69
N ASN A 23 -11.24 2.81 3.82
CA ASN A 23 -12.13 3.47 4.77
C ASN A 23 -12.79 4.71 4.17
N LEU A 24 -12.03 5.50 3.41
CA LEU A 24 -12.54 6.66 2.70
C LEU A 24 -13.56 6.28 1.62
N ALA A 25 -13.35 5.18 0.88
CA ALA A 25 -14.32 4.67 -0.10
C ALA A 25 -15.66 4.30 0.57
N ASN A 26 -15.62 3.67 1.75
CA ASN A 26 -16.82 3.46 2.56
C ASN A 26 -17.53 4.76 2.90
N ASN A 27 -16.76 5.76 3.34
CA ASN A 27 -17.32 7.06 3.71
C ASN A 27 -17.89 7.82 2.50
N ILE A 28 -17.29 7.70 1.31
CA ILE A 28 -17.83 8.27 0.07
C ILE A 28 -19.16 7.61 -0.27
N ARG A 29 -19.23 6.29 -0.17
CA ARG A 29 -20.49 5.56 -0.41
C ARG A 29 -21.61 6.03 0.51
N ASP A 30 -21.27 6.32 1.76
CA ASP A 30 -22.25 6.63 2.81
C ASP A 30 -22.54 8.12 2.97
N ILE A 31 -21.96 9.01 2.13
CA ILE A 31 -22.17 10.48 2.22
C ILE A 31 -23.67 10.83 2.32
N PRO A 32 -24.58 10.32 1.46
CA PRO A 32 -25.98 10.72 1.54
C PRO A 32 -26.65 10.32 2.86
N THR A 33 -26.41 9.11 3.34
CA THR A 33 -26.98 8.59 4.58
C THR A 33 -26.36 9.22 5.82
N ASP A 34 -25.04 9.40 5.81
CA ASP A 34 -24.32 10.06 6.92
C ASP A 34 -24.72 11.52 7.06
N ARG A 35 -24.89 12.24 5.94
CA ARG A 35 -25.37 13.62 5.94
C ARG A 35 -26.80 13.72 6.49
N ALA A 36 -27.69 12.82 6.07
CA ALA A 36 -29.07 12.77 6.54
C ALA A 36 -29.17 12.46 8.05
N ALA A 37 -28.26 11.61 8.54
CA ALA A 37 -28.15 11.25 9.97
C ALA A 37 -27.40 12.29 10.83
N GLY A 38 -26.90 13.38 10.22
CA GLY A 38 -26.09 14.39 10.94
C GLY A 38 -24.67 13.91 11.29
N LYS A 39 -24.22 12.78 10.75
CA LYS A 39 -22.92 12.22 11.03
C LYS A 39 -21.84 12.94 10.22
N GLN A 40 -20.82 13.45 10.91
CA GLN A 40 -19.75 14.26 10.33
C GLN A 40 -18.50 13.40 10.02
N THR A 41 -18.60 12.54 9.00
CA THR A 41 -17.43 11.80 8.52
C THR A 41 -16.49 12.70 7.70
N LEU A 42 -15.26 12.24 7.50
CA LEU A 42 -14.30 12.97 6.68
C LEU A 42 -14.85 13.25 5.27
N ALA A 43 -15.50 12.27 4.64
CA ALA A 43 -16.08 12.43 3.32
C ALA A 43 -17.23 13.45 3.29
N VAL A 44 -18.07 13.48 4.33
CA VAL A 44 -19.13 14.49 4.47
C VAL A 44 -18.54 15.90 4.60
N ARG A 45 -17.44 16.04 5.33
CA ARG A 45 -16.77 17.34 5.54
C ARG A 45 -16.03 17.84 4.32
N LEU A 46 -15.33 16.97 3.61
CA LEU A 46 -14.57 17.31 2.41
C LEU A 46 -15.46 17.54 1.17
N GLY A 47 -16.63 16.90 1.15
CA GLY A 47 -17.46 16.80 -0.04
C GLY A 47 -17.03 15.70 -0.99
N ASP A 48 -17.85 15.40 -1.99
CA ASP A 48 -17.64 14.25 -2.88
C ASP A 48 -16.37 14.40 -3.71
N ASP A 49 -16.15 15.51 -4.37
CA ASP A 49 -15.00 15.70 -5.28
C ASP A 49 -13.66 15.65 -4.56
N ASN A 50 -13.54 16.32 -3.41
CA ASN A 50 -12.32 16.32 -2.62
C ASN A 50 -12.04 14.95 -2.02
N SER A 51 -13.09 14.23 -1.62
CA SER A 51 -12.96 12.86 -1.11
C SER A 51 -12.45 11.91 -2.18
N ARG A 52 -12.92 12.03 -3.42
CA ARG A 52 -12.44 11.23 -4.56
C ARG A 52 -10.99 11.55 -4.92
N THR A 53 -10.60 12.80 -4.82
CA THR A 53 -9.21 13.24 -5.02
C THR A 53 -8.32 12.65 -3.92
N LEU A 54 -8.73 12.74 -2.67
CA LEU A 54 -7.99 12.15 -1.54
C LEU A 54 -7.88 10.63 -1.67
N PHE A 55 -8.94 9.95 -2.08
CA PHE A 55 -8.91 8.52 -2.37
C PHE A 55 -7.85 8.17 -3.42
N THR A 56 -7.78 8.94 -4.50
CA THR A 56 -6.79 8.75 -5.57
C THR A 56 -5.37 8.88 -5.01
N VAL A 57 -5.10 9.93 -4.25
CA VAL A 57 -3.79 10.16 -3.63
C VAL A 57 -3.41 9.01 -2.69
N LEU A 58 -4.31 8.61 -1.80
CA LEU A 58 -4.05 7.53 -0.84
C LEU A 58 -3.83 6.18 -1.52
N THR A 59 -4.56 5.88 -2.59
CA THR A 59 -4.44 4.62 -3.33
C THR A 59 -3.12 4.55 -4.11
N LEU A 60 -2.66 5.64 -4.69
CA LEU A 60 -1.43 5.70 -5.48
C LEU A 60 -0.17 5.95 -4.65
N PHE A 61 -0.31 6.41 -3.41
CA PHE A 61 0.81 6.71 -2.53
C PHE A 61 1.77 5.53 -2.30
N PRO A 62 1.31 4.27 -2.10
CA PRO A 62 2.20 3.13 -1.94
C PRO A 62 3.10 2.89 -3.15
N PHE A 63 2.59 3.13 -4.36
CA PHE A 63 3.37 2.95 -5.60
C PHE A 63 4.43 4.03 -5.75
N PHE A 64 4.13 5.25 -5.36
CA PHE A 64 5.11 6.32 -5.25
C PHE A 64 6.21 5.96 -4.24
N MET A 65 5.83 5.43 -3.07
CA MET A 65 6.79 4.95 -2.08
C MET A 65 7.64 3.79 -2.60
N SER A 66 7.05 2.88 -3.39
CA SER A 66 7.80 1.79 -4.03
C SER A 66 8.87 2.32 -5.00
N ILE A 67 8.57 3.36 -5.75
CA ILE A 67 9.56 4.03 -6.63
C ILE A 67 10.68 4.64 -5.81
N VAL A 68 10.36 5.33 -4.72
CA VAL A 68 11.36 5.92 -3.80
C VAL A 68 12.24 4.83 -3.19
N LEU A 69 11.64 3.73 -2.73
CA LEU A 69 12.36 2.58 -2.18
C LEU A 69 13.23 1.85 -3.22
N SER A 70 12.88 1.92 -4.50
CA SER A 70 13.67 1.32 -5.57
C SER A 70 15.06 1.95 -5.73
N MET A 71 15.23 3.15 -5.21
CA MET A 71 16.54 3.80 -5.14
C MET A 71 17.50 3.10 -4.17
N THR A 72 16.96 2.38 -3.20
CA THR A 72 17.73 1.58 -2.22
C THR A 72 17.68 0.08 -2.52
N THR A 73 16.59 -0.40 -3.09
CA THR A 73 16.36 -1.81 -3.36
C THR A 73 15.50 -2.00 -4.60
N VAL A 74 16.04 -2.61 -5.64
CA VAL A 74 15.30 -2.91 -6.89
C VAL A 74 14.08 -3.80 -6.63
N ALA A 75 14.12 -4.63 -5.59
CA ALA A 75 13.01 -5.47 -5.17
C ALA A 75 11.70 -4.67 -4.93
N ALA A 76 11.80 -3.41 -4.52
CA ALA A 76 10.62 -2.57 -4.30
C ALA A 76 9.80 -2.31 -5.58
N LEU A 77 10.42 -2.43 -6.76
CA LEU A 77 9.71 -2.33 -8.05
C LEU A 77 8.73 -3.48 -8.29
N ALA A 78 8.96 -4.64 -7.66
CA ALA A 78 8.04 -5.77 -7.78
C ALA A 78 6.62 -5.44 -7.31
N ALA A 79 6.49 -4.53 -6.35
CA ALA A 79 5.19 -4.07 -5.85
C ALA A 79 4.34 -3.36 -6.92
N LEU A 80 4.96 -2.85 -7.99
CA LEU A 80 4.24 -2.22 -9.11
C LEU A 80 3.32 -3.20 -9.86
N VAL A 81 3.47 -4.51 -9.66
CA VAL A 81 2.55 -5.53 -10.20
C VAL A 81 1.11 -5.30 -9.74
N ALA A 82 0.90 -4.74 -8.56
CA ALA A 82 -0.43 -4.40 -8.05
C ALA A 82 -1.01 -3.09 -8.64
N LEU A 83 -0.23 -2.33 -9.38
CA LEU A 83 -0.65 -1.03 -9.94
C LEU A 83 -1.91 -1.11 -10.82
N PRO A 84 -2.11 -2.10 -11.70
CA PRO A 84 -3.33 -2.20 -12.50
C PRO A 84 -4.61 -2.26 -11.66
N LEU A 85 -4.58 -2.97 -10.52
CA LEU A 85 -5.71 -3.04 -9.60
C LEU A 85 -6.01 -1.68 -8.96
N ALA A 86 -4.96 -0.96 -8.56
CA ALA A 86 -5.08 0.38 -8.01
C ALA A 86 -5.66 1.37 -9.03
N VAL A 87 -5.16 1.34 -10.25
CA VAL A 87 -5.67 2.18 -11.35
C VAL A 87 -7.13 1.89 -11.63
N ALA A 88 -7.53 0.62 -11.67
CA ALA A 88 -8.94 0.23 -11.85
C ALA A 88 -9.84 0.80 -10.75
N SER A 89 -9.39 0.77 -9.49
CA SER A 89 -10.13 1.37 -8.36
C SER A 89 -10.27 2.87 -8.53
N VAL A 90 -9.18 3.56 -8.85
CA VAL A 90 -9.14 5.02 -9.04
C VAL A 90 -10.05 5.45 -10.18
N LEU A 91 -10.01 4.75 -11.32
CA LEU A 91 -10.85 5.07 -12.47
C LEU A 91 -12.35 4.93 -12.14
N LYS A 92 -12.74 3.91 -11.39
CA LYS A 92 -14.13 3.74 -10.95
C LYS A 92 -14.58 4.87 -10.03
N VAL A 93 -13.76 5.24 -9.06
CA VAL A 93 -14.09 6.31 -8.11
C VAL A 93 -14.15 7.67 -8.82
N ARG A 94 -13.20 7.96 -9.69
CA ARG A 94 -13.20 9.22 -10.44
C ARG A 94 -14.26 9.27 -11.54
N GLY A 95 -14.67 8.12 -12.05
CA GLY A 95 -15.76 8.02 -13.02
C GLY A 95 -17.17 8.30 -12.45
N GLY A 96 -17.27 8.67 -11.17
CA GLY A 96 -18.54 9.06 -10.56
C GLY A 96 -19.29 7.89 -9.89
N ALA A 97 -18.66 6.74 -9.67
CA ALA A 97 -19.28 5.62 -8.95
C ALA A 97 -19.78 6.10 -7.56
N SER A 98 -21.00 5.70 -7.21
CA SER A 98 -21.66 6.08 -5.97
C SER A 98 -22.48 4.94 -5.38
N GLY A 99 -22.76 4.98 -4.09
CA GLY A 99 -23.57 3.97 -3.40
C GLY A 99 -23.03 2.56 -3.62
N LYS A 100 -23.89 1.65 -4.10
CA LYS A 100 -23.54 0.23 -4.33
C LYS A 100 -22.44 0.04 -5.37
N GLU A 101 -22.20 0.97 -6.27
CA GLU A 101 -21.15 0.90 -7.28
C GLU A 101 -19.75 0.99 -6.67
N LEU A 102 -19.63 1.53 -5.46
CA LEU A 102 -18.38 1.58 -4.71
C LEU A 102 -18.02 0.26 -4.00
N ILE A 103 -18.95 -0.66 -3.86
CA ILE A 103 -18.67 -1.96 -3.23
C ILE A 103 -17.59 -2.74 -3.97
N PRO A 104 -17.58 -2.86 -5.31
CA PRO A 104 -16.49 -3.48 -6.05
C PRO A 104 -15.15 -2.76 -5.86
N VAL A 105 -15.15 -1.43 -5.66
CA VAL A 105 -13.95 -0.64 -5.40
C VAL A 105 -13.30 -1.04 -4.07
N LEU A 106 -14.09 -1.32 -3.04
CA LEU A 106 -13.58 -1.82 -1.76
C LEU A 106 -12.86 -3.15 -1.94
N GLY A 107 -13.45 -4.06 -2.73
CA GLY A 107 -12.82 -5.35 -3.07
C GLY A 107 -11.53 -5.17 -3.86
N LEU A 108 -11.51 -4.29 -4.86
CA LEU A 108 -10.31 -3.98 -5.65
C LEU A 108 -9.20 -3.38 -4.79
N ASN A 109 -9.52 -2.44 -3.91
CA ASN A 109 -8.54 -1.84 -3.02
C ASN A 109 -8.02 -2.82 -1.97
N GLY A 110 -8.87 -3.68 -1.43
CA GLY A 110 -8.45 -4.76 -0.55
C GLY A 110 -7.48 -5.72 -1.24
N LYS A 111 -7.77 -6.12 -2.47
CA LYS A 111 -6.86 -6.93 -3.30
C LYS A 111 -5.56 -6.20 -3.63
N THR A 112 -5.64 -4.91 -3.93
CA THR A 112 -4.46 -4.06 -4.17
C THR A 112 -3.54 -4.04 -2.95
N MET A 113 -4.10 -3.81 -1.77
CA MET A 113 -3.37 -3.80 -0.51
C MET A 113 -2.70 -5.16 -0.25
N LEU A 114 -3.45 -6.24 -0.40
CA LEU A 114 -2.94 -7.60 -0.19
C LEU A 114 -1.84 -7.93 -1.20
N ALA A 115 -2.06 -7.67 -2.48
CA ALA A 115 -1.08 -7.92 -3.52
C ALA A 115 0.20 -7.09 -3.30
N TRP A 116 0.05 -5.81 -3.01
CA TRP A 116 1.20 -4.94 -2.73
C TRP A 116 1.99 -5.42 -1.51
N ALA A 117 1.29 -5.74 -0.41
CA ALA A 117 1.94 -6.18 0.83
C ALA A 117 2.65 -7.53 0.66
N VAL A 118 1.98 -8.51 0.04
CA VAL A 118 2.55 -9.85 -0.18
C VAL A 118 3.75 -9.78 -1.12
N VAL A 119 3.62 -9.10 -2.27
CA VAL A 119 4.70 -8.98 -3.25
C VAL A 119 5.89 -8.24 -2.65
N THR A 120 5.66 -7.17 -1.91
CA THR A 120 6.72 -6.41 -1.22
C THR A 120 7.42 -7.30 -0.18
N ALA A 121 6.66 -8.01 0.65
CA ALA A 121 7.22 -8.89 1.67
C ALA A 121 8.07 -10.02 1.06
N VAL A 122 7.57 -10.67 0.01
CA VAL A 122 8.30 -11.73 -0.70
C VAL A 122 9.57 -11.19 -1.34
N ALA A 123 9.48 -10.02 -1.98
CA ALA A 123 10.64 -9.39 -2.62
C ALA A 123 11.73 -9.04 -1.61
N PHE A 124 11.37 -8.45 -0.47
CA PHE A 124 12.33 -8.16 0.60
C PHE A 124 12.91 -9.43 1.23
N ALA A 125 12.09 -10.46 1.45
CA ALA A 125 12.55 -11.75 1.98
C ALA A 125 13.56 -12.43 1.03
N TRP A 126 13.26 -12.42 -0.27
CA TRP A 126 14.14 -13.00 -1.30
C TRP A 126 15.48 -12.26 -1.37
N PHE A 127 15.45 -10.93 -1.39
CA PHE A 127 16.67 -10.11 -1.41
C PHE A 127 17.49 -10.26 -0.12
N GLY A 128 16.82 -10.28 1.04
CA GLY A 128 17.46 -10.50 2.34
C GLY A 128 18.14 -11.86 2.40
N TRP A 129 17.48 -12.93 1.94
CA TRP A 129 18.04 -14.26 1.87
C TRP A 129 19.27 -14.32 0.97
N SER A 130 19.22 -13.70 -0.21
CA SER A 130 20.36 -13.68 -1.14
C SER A 130 21.56 -12.93 -0.58
N PHE A 131 21.33 -11.92 0.24
CA PHE A 131 22.39 -11.13 0.86
C PHE A 131 23.03 -11.83 2.08
N TRP A 132 22.21 -12.53 2.88
CA TRP A 132 22.69 -13.21 4.09
C TRP A 132 23.12 -14.66 3.81
N GLY A 133 22.51 -15.35 2.86
CA GLY A 133 22.83 -16.73 2.50
C GLY A 133 24.17 -16.89 1.76
N GLY A 134 24.63 -15.84 1.07
CA GLY A 134 25.93 -15.83 0.41
C GLY A 134 27.14 -15.65 1.33
N GLY A 135 26.90 -15.20 2.56
CA GLY A 135 27.97 -14.92 3.54
C GLY A 135 28.28 -16.06 4.51
N MET A 136 27.45 -17.11 4.55
CA MET A 136 27.67 -18.24 5.48
C MET A 136 28.40 -19.42 4.86
N GLY A 137 28.90 -19.29 3.63
CA GLY A 137 29.62 -20.35 2.92
C GLY A 137 31.16 -20.33 3.08
N GLU A 138 31.73 -19.29 3.65
CA GLU A 138 33.16 -19.26 3.97
C GLU A 138 33.38 -19.64 5.44
N ALA A 139 33.39 -20.92 5.71
CA ALA A 139 34.00 -21.44 6.92
C ALA A 139 35.47 -21.01 6.91
N VAL A 140 35.84 -20.10 7.82
CA VAL A 140 37.22 -19.74 8.06
C VAL A 140 37.97 -21.06 8.35
N PRO A 141 38.98 -21.45 7.56
CA PRO A 141 39.74 -22.65 7.86
C PRO A 141 40.46 -22.47 9.19
N TYR A 142 40.14 -23.34 10.13
CA TYR A 142 40.85 -23.44 11.39
C TYR A 142 42.35 -23.61 11.07
N ALA A 143 43.14 -22.62 11.39
CA ALA A 143 44.59 -22.80 11.41
C ALA A 143 44.96 -23.60 12.68
N PRO A 144 45.54 -24.78 12.57
CA PRO A 144 45.99 -25.52 13.75
C PRO A 144 47.13 -24.75 14.39
N LEU A 145 46.95 -24.45 15.67
CA LEU A 145 48.02 -23.92 16.48
C LEU A 145 49.12 -24.98 16.61
N SER A 146 50.25 -24.73 16.01
CA SER A 146 51.52 -25.49 16.20
C SER A 146 52.21 -25.12 17.50
#